data_e65a2090b5e31edbf7e8d1c363357740
#
_entry.id   e65a2090b5e31edbf7e8d1c363357740
#
_cell.length_a   1.000
_cell.length_b   1.000
_cell.length_c   1.000
_cell.angle_alpha   90.00
_cell.angle_beta   90.00
_cell.angle_gamma   90.00
#
_symmetry.space_group_name_H-M   'P 1'
#
loop_
_entity.id
_entity.type
_entity.pdbx_description
1 polymer ?
#
loop_
_entity_poly.entity_id
_entity_poly.type
_entity_poly.pdbx_seq_one_letter_code
_entity_poly.pdbx_strand_id
1 'polypeptide(L)'
;MVKVKEDKKEKKVAKAPKKTKAAKVTKVKVEKVVTVPKIAVEDDKQKIIDKFGQKKGDTGSPEVQVALLSLKIDKLAEHLEINKKDNHSRRGLLKVIAKRRRILNYLEKLDEKRYKKLIKEIGLKK
;
A
#
# COMPACT_ATOMS: atom_id res chain seq x y z
N MET A 1 -35.76 37.88 54.43
CA MET A 1 -34.98 37.46 55.62
C MET A 1 -33.92 36.42 55.20
N VAL A 2 -32.72 36.80 55.37
CA VAL A 2 -31.55 36.12 55.97
C VAL A 2 -30.73 35.24 55.03
N LYS A 3 -29.64 35.81 54.58
CA LYS A 3 -28.20 35.53 54.83
C LYS A 3 -27.69 34.29 54.13
N VAL A 4 -26.84 34.50 53.11
CA VAL A 4 -25.38 34.69 53.15
C VAL A 4 -24.63 33.49 53.75
N LYS A 5 -23.82 32.83 52.91
CA LYS A 5 -22.38 32.77 53.11
C LYS A 5 -21.68 32.11 51.92
N GLU A 6 -20.80 32.90 51.37
CA GLU A 6 -19.59 32.54 50.67
C GLU A 6 -18.73 31.53 51.48
N ASP A 7 -18.07 30.67 50.83
CA ASP A 7 -16.72 30.33 51.24
C ASP A 7 -15.85 29.90 50.02
N LYS A 8 -14.94 30.81 49.75
CA LYS A 8 -13.70 30.59 48.99
C LYS A 8 -12.88 29.47 49.63
N LYS A 9 -12.31 28.63 48.82
CA LYS A 9 -10.96 28.11 49.10
C LYS A 9 -10.19 27.79 47.82
N GLU A 10 -9.37 28.74 47.42
CA GLU A 10 -8.14 28.52 46.73
C GLU A 10 -7.23 27.60 47.52
N LYS A 11 -6.57 26.69 46.86
CA LYS A 11 -5.14 26.33 47.13
C LYS A 11 -4.60 25.44 46.00
N LYS A 12 -3.67 26.04 45.27
CA LYS A 12 -2.23 25.80 45.15
C LYS A 12 -1.87 24.60 44.29
N VAL A 13 -1.45 24.91 43.12
CA VAL A 13 -0.09 24.90 42.54
C VAL A 13 0.92 24.11 43.38
N ALA A 14 1.39 23.01 42.88
CA ALA A 14 2.81 22.60 42.94
C ALA A 14 3.12 21.36 42.06
N LYS A 15 4.02 21.58 41.13
CA LYS A 15 5.25 20.82 40.87
C LYS A 15 5.15 19.54 40.04
N ALA A 16 5.59 19.65 38.79
CA ALA A 16 6.43 18.66 38.16
C ALA A 16 7.80 18.55 38.92
N PRO A 17 8.70 17.65 38.59
CA PRO A 17 8.74 16.51 37.67
C PRO A 17 9.33 15.25 38.33
N LYS A 18 9.08 14.09 37.79
CA LYS A 18 10.04 12.98 37.97
C LYS A 18 10.31 12.26 36.66
N LYS A 19 11.53 12.47 36.23
CA LYS A 19 12.24 11.63 35.25
C LYS A 19 12.09 10.16 35.66
N THR A 20 11.50 9.37 34.84
CA THR A 20 11.68 7.92 34.85
C THR A 20 12.09 7.46 33.46
N LYS A 21 13.39 7.20 33.40
CA LYS A 21 14.08 6.09 32.74
C LYS A 21 13.56 5.66 31.39
N ALA A 22 14.39 5.97 30.41
CA ALA A 22 14.47 5.32 29.12
C ALA A 22 14.18 3.81 29.23
N ALA A 23 12.98 3.41 28.84
CA ALA A 23 12.73 2.03 28.48
C ALA A 23 13.39 1.82 27.11
N LYS A 24 14.41 0.99 27.08
CA LYS A 24 15.03 0.42 25.89
C LYS A 24 13.92 -0.04 24.97
N VAL A 25 13.71 0.70 23.89
CA VAL A 25 13.00 0.21 22.72
C VAL A 25 13.92 -0.89 22.16
N THR A 26 13.60 -2.12 22.51
CA THR A 26 14.15 -3.29 21.84
C THR A 26 13.89 -3.09 20.37
N LYS A 27 14.95 -2.94 19.60
CA LYS A 27 14.96 -3.06 18.15
C LYS A 27 14.39 -4.44 17.83
N VAL A 28 13.09 -4.50 17.61
CA VAL A 28 12.49 -5.64 16.94
C VAL A 28 13.06 -5.60 15.52
N LYS A 29 13.98 -6.50 15.28
CA LYS A 29 14.49 -6.83 13.96
C LYS A 29 13.30 -7.10 13.05
N VAL A 30 12.93 -6.10 12.24
CA VAL A 30 12.05 -6.29 11.10
C VAL A 30 12.90 -6.94 10.01
N GLU A 31 13.25 -8.18 10.23
CA GLU A 31 13.76 -9.06 9.19
C GLU A 31 12.60 -9.92 8.73
N LYS A 32 12.09 -9.54 7.64
CA LYS A 32 11.68 -10.21 6.40
C LYS A 32 10.70 -9.31 5.70
N VAL A 33 11.21 -8.26 5.13
CA VAL A 33 10.60 -7.73 3.91
C VAL A 33 10.61 -8.92 2.95
N VAL A 34 9.44 -9.52 2.76
CA VAL A 34 9.23 -10.44 1.67
C VAL A 34 9.53 -9.61 0.43
N THR A 35 10.71 -9.81 -0.11
CA THR A 35 11.09 -9.27 -1.41
C THR A 35 10.11 -9.87 -2.41
N VAL A 36 9.02 -9.16 -2.65
CA VAL A 36 8.21 -9.35 -3.84
C VAL A 36 9.21 -9.26 -4.97
N PRO A 37 9.31 -10.26 -5.87
CA PRO A 37 10.22 -10.16 -7.00
C PRO A 37 9.86 -8.85 -7.71
N LYS A 38 10.73 -7.85 -7.54
CA LYS A 38 10.63 -6.58 -8.22
C LYS A 38 10.69 -6.96 -9.70
N ILE A 39 9.55 -6.93 -10.38
CA ILE A 39 9.55 -7.01 -11.85
C ILE A 39 10.48 -5.88 -12.24
N ALA A 40 11.65 -6.24 -12.76
CA ALA A 40 12.66 -5.27 -13.10
C ALA A 40 11.98 -4.18 -13.94
N VAL A 41 12.04 -2.97 -13.43
CA VAL A 41 11.34 -1.80 -13.99
C VAL A 41 12.17 -1.31 -15.18
N GLU A 42 12.53 -2.21 -16.04
CA GLU A 42 12.97 -1.85 -17.36
C GLU A 42 11.69 -1.52 -18.16
N ASP A 43 11.74 -0.47 -18.93
CA ASP A 43 10.64 0.14 -19.66
C ASP A 43 10.02 -0.74 -20.77
N ASP A 44 9.91 -2.02 -20.50
CA ASP A 44 9.49 -3.01 -21.44
C ASP A 44 8.04 -3.44 -21.21
N LYS A 45 7.11 -2.49 -21.44
CA LYS A 45 5.70 -2.87 -21.62
C LYS A 45 5.57 -4.02 -22.63
N GLN A 46 6.42 -4.02 -23.65
CA GLN A 46 6.44 -5.05 -24.69
C GLN A 46 6.86 -6.41 -24.13
N LYS A 47 7.92 -6.49 -23.30
CA LYS A 47 8.31 -7.75 -22.65
C LYS A 47 7.21 -8.31 -21.74
N ILE A 48 6.47 -7.43 -21.06
CA ILE A 48 5.33 -7.85 -20.25
C ILE A 48 4.21 -8.39 -21.13
N ILE A 49 3.90 -7.71 -22.25
CA ILE A 49 2.88 -8.15 -23.19
C ILE A 49 3.26 -9.52 -23.79
N ASP A 50 4.50 -9.69 -24.21
CA ASP A 50 4.98 -10.94 -24.77
C ASP A 50 5.02 -12.09 -23.75
N LYS A 51 5.31 -11.78 -22.49
CA LYS A 51 5.35 -12.77 -21.39
C LYS A 51 3.96 -13.25 -20.96
N PHE A 52 2.99 -12.35 -20.85
CA PHE A 52 1.67 -12.64 -20.32
C PHE A 52 0.59 -12.76 -21.41
N GLY A 53 0.91 -12.40 -22.64
CA GLY A 53 0.00 -12.47 -23.78
C GLY A 53 -0.29 -13.92 -24.19
N GLN A 54 -1.54 -14.18 -24.59
CA GLN A 54 -1.92 -15.48 -25.17
C GLN A 54 -1.52 -15.59 -26.65
N LYS A 55 -1.41 -14.45 -27.32
CA LYS A 55 -1.01 -14.31 -28.73
C LYS A 55 0.00 -13.18 -28.84
N LYS A 56 0.80 -13.18 -29.91
CA LYS A 56 1.71 -12.06 -30.21
C LYS A 56 0.90 -10.76 -30.35
N GLY A 57 1.31 -9.73 -29.59
CA GLY A 57 0.63 -8.43 -29.62
C GLY A 57 -0.70 -8.36 -28.83
N ASP A 58 -0.99 -9.36 -28.01
CA ASP A 58 -2.19 -9.36 -27.18
C ASP A 58 -2.06 -8.40 -26.01
N THR A 59 -2.75 -7.28 -26.09
CA THR A 59 -2.84 -6.27 -25.02
C THR A 59 -4.16 -6.31 -24.27
N GLY A 60 -5.11 -7.12 -24.73
CA GLY A 60 -6.49 -7.14 -24.22
C GLY A 60 -6.78 -8.18 -23.16
N SER A 61 -5.94 -9.21 -23.04
CA SER A 61 -6.17 -10.27 -22.07
C SER A 61 -6.08 -9.76 -20.62
N PRO A 62 -6.89 -10.29 -19.71
CA PRO A 62 -6.90 -9.90 -18.30
C PRO A 62 -5.52 -10.02 -17.66
N GLU A 63 -4.74 -11.04 -18.05
CA GLU A 63 -3.40 -11.29 -17.52
C GLU A 63 -2.43 -10.17 -17.87
N VAL A 64 -2.39 -9.78 -19.14
CA VAL A 64 -1.56 -8.67 -19.61
C VAL A 64 -1.97 -7.37 -18.93
N GLN A 65 -3.27 -7.10 -18.84
CA GLN A 65 -3.76 -5.89 -18.20
C GLN A 65 -3.38 -5.84 -16.70
N VAL A 66 -3.49 -6.95 -15.96
CA VAL A 66 -3.07 -7.01 -14.55
C VAL A 66 -1.56 -6.79 -14.41
N ALA A 67 -0.75 -7.39 -15.28
CA ALA A 67 0.70 -7.22 -15.26
C ALA A 67 1.10 -5.76 -15.56
N LEU A 68 0.51 -5.12 -16.56
CA LEU A 68 0.74 -3.71 -16.88
C LEU A 68 0.28 -2.76 -15.77
N LEU A 69 -0.85 -3.08 -15.11
CA LEU A 69 -1.32 -2.30 -13.96
C LEU A 69 -0.39 -2.45 -12.76
N SER A 70 0.21 -3.63 -12.54
CA SER A 70 1.20 -3.85 -11.49
C SER A 70 2.44 -3.00 -11.73
N LEU A 71 3.01 -3.02 -12.95
CA LEU A 71 4.11 -2.13 -13.31
C LEU A 71 3.78 -0.64 -13.05
N LYS A 72 2.56 -0.22 -13.40
CA LYS A 72 2.12 1.17 -13.18
C LYS A 72 2.01 1.50 -11.68
N ILE A 73 1.59 0.55 -10.86
CA ILE A 73 1.52 0.71 -9.39
C ILE A 73 2.93 0.93 -8.83
N ASP A 74 3.90 0.11 -9.25
CA ASP A 74 5.28 0.20 -8.78
C ASP A 74 5.90 1.56 -9.13
N LYS A 75 5.77 2.00 -10.39
CA LYS A 75 6.22 3.33 -10.83
C LYS A 75 5.57 4.48 -10.04
N LEU A 76 4.27 4.38 -9.75
CA LEU A 76 3.56 5.40 -8.96
C LEU A 76 3.96 5.36 -7.48
N ALA A 77 4.26 4.19 -6.93
CA ALA A 77 4.75 4.04 -5.56
C ALA A 77 6.12 4.69 -5.41
N GLU A 78 7.07 4.39 -6.30
CA GLU A 78 8.39 5.03 -6.35
C GLU A 78 8.29 6.56 -6.48
N HIS A 79 7.41 7.06 -7.36
CA HIS A 79 7.16 8.49 -7.49
C HIS A 79 6.67 9.11 -6.18
N LEU A 80 5.76 8.45 -5.47
CA LEU A 80 5.20 8.96 -4.22
C LEU A 80 6.16 8.86 -3.02
N GLU A 81 7.14 7.97 -3.05
CA GLU A 81 8.22 7.95 -2.07
C GLU A 81 9.05 9.23 -2.12
N ILE A 82 9.32 9.73 -3.33
CA ILE A 82 10.05 10.99 -3.56
C ILE A 82 9.12 12.19 -3.33
N ASN A 83 7.93 12.16 -3.94
CA ASN A 83 6.96 13.26 -3.94
C ASN A 83 5.79 13.00 -2.98
N LYS A 84 6.05 12.98 -1.68
CA LYS A 84 5.05 12.64 -0.64
C LYS A 84 3.81 13.54 -0.61
N LYS A 85 3.92 14.78 -1.12
CA LYS A 85 2.84 15.76 -1.13
C LYS A 85 1.96 15.70 -2.40
N ASP A 86 2.28 14.84 -3.38
CA ASP A 86 1.49 14.71 -4.61
C ASP A 86 0.20 13.93 -4.39
N ASN A 87 -0.85 14.64 -4.06
CA ASN A 87 -2.18 14.08 -3.82
C ASN A 87 -2.87 13.60 -5.12
N HIS A 88 -2.50 14.18 -6.27
CA HIS A 88 -3.06 13.75 -7.55
C HIS A 88 -2.56 12.36 -7.95
N SER A 89 -1.26 12.12 -7.87
CA SER A 89 -0.68 10.79 -8.10
C SER A 89 -1.15 9.77 -7.07
N ARG A 90 -1.32 10.16 -5.78
CA ARG A 90 -1.87 9.29 -4.75
C ARG A 90 -3.30 8.83 -5.08
N ARG A 91 -4.16 9.76 -5.51
CA ARG A 91 -5.52 9.43 -6.00
C ARG A 91 -5.46 8.54 -7.23
N GLY A 92 -4.51 8.80 -8.15
CA GLY A 92 -4.24 7.98 -9.33
C GLY A 92 -3.88 6.55 -8.96
N LEU A 93 -2.94 6.36 -8.01
CA LEU A 93 -2.52 5.05 -7.51
C LEU A 93 -3.71 4.23 -6.98
N LEU A 94 -4.56 4.83 -6.15
CA LEU A 94 -5.74 4.14 -5.63
C LEU A 94 -6.70 3.69 -6.75
N LYS A 95 -6.91 4.52 -7.78
CA LYS A 95 -7.73 4.14 -8.94
C LYS A 95 -7.13 2.94 -9.69
N VAL A 96 -5.81 2.91 -9.87
CA VAL A 96 -5.12 1.81 -10.57
C VAL A 96 -5.19 0.51 -9.76
N ILE A 97 -5.00 0.56 -8.44
CA ILE A 97 -5.15 -0.58 -7.54
C ILE A 97 -6.59 -1.14 -7.61
N ALA A 98 -7.59 -0.27 -7.54
CA ALA A 98 -8.99 -0.68 -7.64
C ALA A 98 -9.32 -1.31 -9.01
N LYS A 99 -8.74 -0.80 -10.11
CA LYS A 99 -8.88 -1.39 -11.44
C LYS A 99 -8.25 -2.78 -11.50
N ARG A 100 -7.02 -2.94 -10.99
CA ARG A 100 -6.34 -4.24 -10.92
C ARG A 100 -7.17 -5.27 -10.17
N ARG A 101 -7.71 -4.90 -8.99
CA ARG A 101 -8.57 -5.80 -8.19
C ARG A 101 -9.81 -6.25 -8.95
N ARG A 102 -10.47 -5.34 -9.68
CA ARG A 102 -11.65 -5.69 -10.48
C ARG A 102 -11.34 -6.72 -11.57
N ILE A 103 -10.21 -6.56 -12.27
CA ILE A 103 -9.81 -7.50 -13.33
C ILE A 103 -9.41 -8.85 -12.72
N LEU A 104 -8.72 -8.87 -11.60
CA LEU A 104 -8.39 -10.10 -10.87
C LEU A 104 -9.64 -10.86 -10.43
N ASN A 105 -10.63 -10.19 -9.85
CA ASN A 105 -11.90 -10.81 -9.47
C ASN A 105 -12.68 -11.35 -10.69
N TYR A 106 -12.59 -10.65 -11.83
CA TYR A 106 -13.19 -11.15 -13.07
C TYR A 106 -12.49 -12.42 -13.55
N LEU A 107 -11.15 -12.45 -13.55
CA LEU A 107 -10.37 -13.62 -13.95
C LEU A 107 -10.59 -14.81 -13.01
N GLU A 108 -10.71 -14.59 -11.71
CA GLU A 108 -11.00 -15.62 -10.71
C GLU A 108 -12.34 -16.32 -10.99
N LYS A 109 -13.36 -15.53 -11.39
CA LYS A 109 -14.69 -16.05 -11.75
C LYS A 109 -14.71 -16.78 -13.09
N LEU A 110 -13.86 -16.35 -14.02
CA LEU A 110 -13.80 -16.92 -15.37
C LEU A 110 -12.99 -18.21 -15.40
N ASP A 111 -11.79 -18.18 -14.80
CA ASP A 111 -10.85 -19.32 -14.81
C ASP A 111 -9.92 -19.26 -13.59
N GLU A 112 -10.21 -20.06 -12.58
CA GLU A 112 -9.42 -20.13 -11.34
C GLU A 112 -7.99 -20.62 -11.56
N LYS A 113 -7.75 -21.49 -12.54
CA LYS A 113 -6.40 -22.02 -12.81
C LYS A 113 -5.50 -20.92 -13.37
N ARG A 114 -5.99 -20.13 -14.31
CA ARG A 114 -5.29 -18.99 -14.90
C ARG A 114 -5.01 -17.91 -13.83
N TYR A 115 -6.00 -17.62 -12.99
CA TYR A 115 -5.86 -16.72 -11.86
C TYR A 115 -4.76 -17.14 -10.88
N LYS A 116 -4.73 -18.42 -10.46
CA LYS A 116 -3.69 -18.94 -9.55
C LYS A 116 -2.29 -18.88 -10.16
N LYS A 117 -2.16 -19.16 -11.47
CA LYS A 117 -0.90 -19.05 -12.20
C LYS A 117 -0.42 -17.59 -12.22
N LEU A 118 -1.29 -16.67 -12.61
CA LEU A 118 -0.99 -15.25 -12.68
C LEU A 118 -0.54 -14.67 -11.33
N ILE A 119 -1.23 -15.00 -10.24
CA ILE A 119 -0.87 -14.53 -8.89
C ILE A 119 0.54 -15.01 -8.50
N LYS A 120 0.88 -16.26 -8.80
CA LYS A 120 2.21 -16.81 -8.53
C LYS A 120 3.30 -16.08 -9.33
N GLU A 121 3.05 -15.81 -10.62
CA GLU A 121 4.00 -15.15 -11.51
C GLU A 121 4.23 -13.68 -11.14
N ILE A 122 3.19 -12.97 -10.71
CA ILE A 122 3.29 -11.57 -10.27
C ILE A 122 3.77 -11.48 -8.81
N GLY A 123 3.72 -12.58 -8.04
CA GLY A 123 4.12 -12.59 -6.63
C GLY A 123 3.10 -11.94 -5.68
N LEU A 124 1.84 -11.91 -6.06
CA LEU A 124 0.78 -11.41 -5.18
C LEU A 124 0.39 -12.49 -4.16
N LYS A 125 0.25 -12.08 -2.89
CA LYS A 125 -0.35 -12.93 -1.86
C LYS A 125 -1.87 -12.76 -1.87
N LYS A 126 -2.58 -13.87 -1.67
CA LYS A 126 -4.04 -13.87 -1.51
C LYS A 126 -4.43 -13.27 -0.16
#